data_c7158f98d2a156222f6f948068b6ba6b
#
_entry.id   c7158f98d2a156222f6f948068b6ba6b
#
_cell.length_a   1.000
_cell.length_b   1.000
_cell.length_c   1.000
_cell.angle_alpha   90.00
_cell.angle_beta   90.00
_cell.angle_gamma   90.00
#
_symmetry.space_group_name_H-M   'P 1'
#
loop_
_entity.id
_entity.type
_entity.pdbx_description
1 polymer ?
#
loop_
_entity_poly.entity_id
_entity_poly.type
_entity_poly.pdbx_seq_one_letter_code
_entity_poly.pdbx_strand_id
1 'polypeptide(L)'
;MKPINTLLISTLALCSFSSATYADTILHAFNWKYSDVTANANKIAEAGYKKVLVAPAMKSSGTQWWARYQPQDLRTIESPLGNKQDLAAMIAALKSVGVDVYADVVLNHMANESWKRSDLNYPGTEVLNEYASRSIYYADQTLFGNLAQGFVSANDFHSAGCITDWNDPGHVQYWRLCGADGDTGLPDLDPNNWVVSQQRLYLKALKDMGIKGFRIDAVKHMSQYQIDQVFTPEITSNMHVFGEVITSGGAGNSGYESFLAPYLNNTNHSAYDFPLFASIRAAFSMGGGLNQLHDPQAYGQALPDSRAITFTITHDIPTNDGFRYQIMDPQDEQLAYAYILGKDGGTPLIYSDDLPDSEDKDNGRWGNVWNSSIMKSMLSFHNAMQGKTMTMISSDQCTLLFKRGKEGVVGINKCGETRGVTVDTYQHEFNWHVQYKDVLSSATETISSRYHTFNLPPRSARMFKL
;
A
#
# COMPACT_ATOMS: atom_id res chain seq x y z
N MET A 1 64.85 -26.86 -19.33
CA MET A 1 63.41 -26.89 -19.62
C MET A 1 62.68 -26.43 -18.34
N LYS A 2 62.11 -25.20 -18.37
CA LYS A 2 61.28 -24.69 -17.28
C LYS A 2 59.83 -24.84 -17.69
N PRO A 3 58.89 -25.21 -16.80
CA PRO A 3 57.49 -25.28 -17.14
C PRO A 3 56.85 -23.88 -17.12
N ILE A 4 56.08 -23.59 -18.13
CA ILE A 4 55.29 -22.38 -18.27
C ILE A 4 53.95 -22.63 -17.50
N ASN A 5 53.75 -21.85 -16.42
CA ASN A 5 52.46 -21.81 -15.72
C ASN A 5 51.46 -20.93 -16.50
N THR A 6 50.46 -21.56 -17.05
CA THR A 6 49.32 -20.88 -17.69
C THR A 6 48.29 -20.49 -16.61
N LEU A 7 48.17 -19.21 -16.36
CA LEU A 7 47.19 -18.64 -15.45
C LEU A 7 45.83 -18.55 -16.17
N LEU A 8 44.86 -19.39 -15.79
CA LEU A 8 43.50 -19.25 -16.24
C LEU A 8 42.82 -18.11 -15.43
N ILE A 9 42.57 -16.99 -16.09
CA ILE A 9 41.70 -15.93 -15.58
C ILE A 9 40.26 -16.27 -15.92
N SER A 10 39.51 -16.74 -14.93
CA SER A 10 38.04 -16.90 -15.02
C SER A 10 37.38 -15.53 -14.85
N THR A 11 36.90 -14.96 -15.95
CA THR A 11 36.02 -13.79 -15.92
C THR A 11 34.64 -14.23 -15.43
N LEU A 12 34.31 -13.91 -14.17
CA LEU A 12 32.93 -13.92 -13.69
C LEU A 12 32.18 -12.78 -14.38
N ALA A 13 31.30 -13.12 -15.32
CA ALA A 13 30.31 -12.19 -15.83
C ALA A 13 29.28 -11.95 -14.72
N LEU A 14 29.34 -10.81 -14.05
CA LEU A 14 28.22 -10.31 -13.24
C LEU A 14 27.07 -9.98 -14.20
N CYS A 15 26.12 -10.89 -14.33
CA CYS A 15 24.82 -10.55 -14.86
C CYS A 15 24.10 -9.65 -13.83
N SER A 16 24.21 -8.35 -14.01
CA SER A 16 23.31 -7.40 -13.35
C SER A 16 21.90 -7.64 -13.93
N PHE A 17 21.09 -8.40 -13.20
CA PHE A 17 19.65 -8.41 -13.43
C PHE A 17 19.15 -7.02 -13.03
N SER A 18 19.04 -6.14 -14.01
CA SER A 18 18.19 -4.98 -13.93
C SER A 18 16.76 -5.51 -13.77
N SER A 19 16.26 -5.57 -12.54
CA SER A 19 14.84 -5.73 -12.30
C SER A 19 14.16 -4.52 -12.93
N ALA A 20 13.54 -4.72 -14.08
CA ALA A 20 12.63 -3.73 -14.63
C ALA A 20 11.55 -3.50 -13.57
N THR A 21 11.59 -2.34 -12.91
CA THR A 21 10.51 -1.89 -12.04
C THR A 21 9.34 -1.56 -12.96
N TYR A 22 8.46 -2.53 -13.17
CA TYR A 22 7.22 -2.29 -13.88
C TYR A 22 6.34 -1.40 -13.01
N ALA A 23 5.64 -0.47 -13.66
CA ALA A 23 4.57 0.32 -13.03
C ALA A 23 3.48 -0.60 -12.57
N ASP A 24 3.44 -0.75 -11.33
CA ASP A 24 2.57 -1.72 -10.69
C ASP A 24 1.61 -1.00 -9.75
N THR A 25 0.68 -0.25 -10.31
CA THR A 25 -0.35 0.40 -9.50
C THR A 25 -1.21 -0.63 -8.80
N ILE A 26 -1.38 -0.46 -7.49
CA ILE A 26 -2.19 -1.32 -6.63
C ILE A 26 -3.60 -0.71 -6.52
N LEU A 27 -4.63 -1.48 -6.83
CA LEU A 27 -6.00 -1.20 -6.38
C LEU A 27 -6.16 -1.78 -4.98
N HIS A 28 -6.39 -0.95 -3.98
CA HIS A 28 -6.78 -1.39 -2.64
C HIS A 28 -8.31 -1.56 -2.62
N ALA A 29 -8.76 -2.80 -2.85
CA ALA A 29 -10.18 -3.18 -2.85
C ALA A 29 -10.66 -3.42 -1.40
N PHE A 30 -10.75 -2.32 -0.63
CA PHE A 30 -11.12 -2.36 0.77
C PHE A 30 -12.60 -2.72 0.94
N ASN A 31 -12.90 -3.67 1.79
CA ASN A 31 -14.24 -4.22 2.02
C ASN A 31 -14.95 -4.85 0.81
N TRP A 32 -14.27 -5.00 -0.32
CA TRP A 32 -14.86 -5.71 -1.43
C TRP A 32 -14.95 -7.21 -1.13
N LYS A 33 -16.11 -7.81 -1.40
CA LYS A 33 -16.20 -9.27 -1.38
C LYS A 33 -15.31 -9.88 -2.45
N TYR A 34 -14.74 -11.03 -2.21
CA TYR A 34 -13.93 -11.73 -3.22
C TYR A 34 -14.72 -11.99 -4.51
N SER A 35 -16.03 -12.26 -4.39
CA SER A 35 -16.94 -12.36 -5.55
C SER A 35 -17.02 -11.09 -6.38
N ASP A 36 -17.01 -9.93 -5.75
CA ASP A 36 -17.13 -8.63 -6.45
C ASP A 36 -15.82 -8.28 -7.15
N VAL A 37 -14.69 -8.58 -6.53
CA VAL A 37 -13.37 -8.47 -7.19
C VAL A 37 -13.33 -9.42 -8.40
N THR A 38 -13.79 -10.67 -8.24
CA THR A 38 -13.89 -11.66 -9.33
C THR A 38 -14.72 -11.12 -10.49
N ALA A 39 -15.90 -10.59 -10.21
CA ALA A 39 -16.83 -10.05 -11.22
C ALA A 39 -16.25 -8.83 -11.96
N ASN A 40 -15.36 -8.07 -11.32
CA ASN A 40 -14.72 -6.89 -11.88
C ASN A 40 -13.30 -7.13 -12.43
N ALA A 41 -12.79 -8.36 -12.46
CA ALA A 41 -11.40 -8.65 -12.85
C ALA A 41 -11.01 -8.05 -14.20
N ASN A 42 -11.83 -8.19 -15.23
CA ASN A 42 -11.59 -7.58 -16.55
C ASN A 42 -11.54 -6.06 -16.48
N LYS A 43 -12.48 -5.42 -15.78
CA LYS A 43 -12.53 -3.95 -15.64
C LYS A 43 -11.32 -3.42 -14.89
N ILE A 44 -10.83 -4.15 -13.88
CA ILE A 44 -9.62 -3.81 -13.12
C ILE A 44 -8.41 -3.81 -14.05
N ALA A 45 -8.24 -4.86 -14.85
CA ALA A 45 -7.16 -4.96 -15.83
C ALA A 45 -7.26 -3.87 -16.92
N GLU A 46 -8.45 -3.64 -17.47
CA GLU A 46 -8.74 -2.61 -18.49
C GLU A 46 -8.49 -1.19 -17.95
N ALA A 47 -8.78 -0.95 -16.67
CA ALA A 47 -8.46 0.33 -16.03
C ALA A 47 -6.95 0.58 -15.92
N GLY A 48 -6.12 -0.47 -16.01
CA GLY A 48 -4.66 -0.37 -16.01
C GLY A 48 -3.98 -0.81 -14.72
N TYR A 49 -4.71 -1.34 -13.75
CA TYR A 49 -4.13 -1.89 -12.54
C TYR A 49 -3.37 -3.19 -12.82
N LYS A 50 -2.30 -3.42 -12.07
CA LYS A 50 -1.47 -4.64 -12.15
C LYS A 50 -1.54 -5.46 -10.88
N LYS A 51 -2.05 -4.89 -9.81
CA LYS A 51 -2.15 -5.52 -8.50
C LYS A 51 -3.45 -5.14 -7.82
N VAL A 52 -4.02 -6.08 -7.07
CA VAL A 52 -5.17 -5.83 -6.19
C VAL A 52 -4.78 -6.23 -4.77
N LEU A 53 -4.88 -5.31 -3.82
CA LEU A 53 -4.77 -5.59 -2.39
C LEU A 53 -6.16 -5.83 -1.82
N VAL A 54 -6.35 -6.95 -1.14
CA VAL A 54 -7.59 -7.30 -0.45
C VAL A 54 -7.40 -7.35 1.07
N ALA A 55 -8.49 -7.16 1.79
CA ALA A 55 -8.52 -7.24 3.25
C ALA A 55 -8.04 -8.61 3.77
N PRO A 56 -7.72 -8.72 5.09
CA PRO A 56 -7.12 -9.93 5.66
C PRO A 56 -7.91 -11.21 5.39
N ALA A 57 -7.21 -12.22 4.85
CA ALA A 57 -7.77 -13.50 4.44
C ALA A 57 -7.66 -14.54 5.58
N MET A 58 -8.53 -14.43 6.58
CA MET A 58 -8.53 -15.26 7.78
C MET A 58 -9.93 -15.38 8.36
N LYS A 59 -10.11 -16.16 9.43
CA LYS A 59 -11.32 -16.06 10.25
C LYS A 59 -11.20 -14.87 11.17
N SER A 60 -12.13 -13.93 11.05
CA SER A 60 -12.15 -12.68 11.81
C SER A 60 -13.37 -12.57 12.72
N SER A 61 -13.29 -11.68 13.72
CA SER A 61 -14.31 -11.55 14.77
C SER A 61 -15.37 -10.50 14.41
N GLY A 62 -16.44 -10.83 13.78
CA GLY A 62 -17.55 -9.90 13.54
C GLY A 62 -17.67 -9.42 12.10
N THR A 63 -18.63 -8.49 11.87
CA THR A 63 -19.03 -8.07 10.53
C THR A 63 -18.60 -6.66 10.17
N GLN A 64 -18.23 -5.84 11.16
CA GLN A 64 -17.80 -4.47 10.95
C GLN A 64 -16.45 -4.43 10.20
N TRP A 65 -16.17 -3.32 9.52
CA TRP A 65 -14.94 -3.18 8.74
C TRP A 65 -13.66 -3.42 9.59
N TRP A 66 -13.60 -2.87 10.79
CA TRP A 66 -12.45 -3.02 11.70
C TRP A 66 -12.33 -4.46 12.27
N ALA A 67 -13.43 -5.21 12.35
CA ALA A 67 -13.39 -6.60 12.82
C ALA A 67 -12.58 -7.51 11.88
N ARG A 68 -12.39 -7.13 10.62
CA ARG A 68 -11.51 -7.85 9.67
C ARG A 68 -10.04 -7.80 10.06
N TYR A 69 -9.67 -6.84 10.90
CA TYR A 69 -8.33 -6.73 11.49
C TYR A 69 -8.25 -7.35 12.88
N GLN A 70 -9.24 -8.15 13.27
CA GLN A 70 -9.27 -8.88 14.54
C GLN A 70 -9.29 -10.40 14.28
N PRO A 71 -8.09 -11.04 14.16
CA PRO A 71 -7.97 -12.45 13.88
C PRO A 71 -8.53 -13.30 15.03
N GLN A 72 -9.40 -14.26 14.71
CA GLN A 72 -9.77 -15.36 15.61
C GLN A 72 -8.92 -16.60 15.33
N ASP A 73 -8.67 -16.87 14.02
CA ASP A 73 -7.91 -18.03 13.62
C ASP A 73 -7.26 -17.80 12.23
N LEU A 74 -5.95 -17.96 12.13
CA LEU A 74 -5.21 -17.85 10.88
C LEU A 74 -5.24 -19.15 10.06
N ARG A 75 -5.74 -20.26 10.62
CA ARG A 75 -5.73 -21.58 9.96
C ARG A 75 -6.87 -21.77 8.96
N THR A 76 -7.81 -20.82 8.88
CA THR A 76 -8.97 -20.90 7.98
C THR A 76 -9.37 -19.53 7.50
N ILE A 77 -10.00 -19.47 6.31
CA ILE A 77 -10.55 -18.24 5.76
C ILE A 77 -12.07 -18.30 5.84
N GLU A 78 -12.62 -17.44 6.67
CA GLU A 78 -14.07 -17.19 6.74
C GLU A 78 -14.30 -15.79 7.29
N SER A 79 -14.80 -14.91 6.48
CA SER A 79 -15.13 -13.52 6.82
C SER A 79 -16.36 -13.07 6.04
N PRO A 80 -16.95 -11.90 6.35
CA PRO A 80 -18.01 -11.32 5.54
C PRO A 80 -17.66 -11.09 4.07
N LEU A 81 -16.37 -11.08 3.72
CA LEU A 81 -15.89 -10.85 2.36
C LEU A 81 -15.81 -12.14 1.53
N GLY A 82 -15.89 -13.30 2.18
CA GLY A 82 -15.87 -14.61 1.51
C GLY A 82 -15.04 -15.65 2.26
N ASN A 83 -14.92 -16.79 1.66
CA ASN A 83 -14.21 -17.95 2.19
C ASN A 83 -12.99 -18.33 1.31
N LYS A 84 -12.33 -19.46 1.62
CA LYS A 84 -11.14 -19.92 0.88
C LYS A 84 -11.43 -20.19 -0.60
N GLN A 85 -12.59 -20.73 -0.94
CA GLN A 85 -12.95 -21.00 -2.34
C GLN A 85 -13.20 -19.69 -3.10
N ASP A 86 -13.85 -18.72 -2.47
CA ASP A 86 -14.07 -17.40 -3.07
C ASP A 86 -12.74 -16.69 -3.33
N LEU A 87 -11.80 -16.74 -2.37
CA LEU A 87 -10.45 -16.21 -2.54
C LEU A 87 -9.71 -16.91 -3.69
N ALA A 88 -9.77 -18.25 -3.75
CA ALA A 88 -9.12 -19.01 -4.82
C ALA A 88 -9.70 -18.68 -6.21
N ALA A 89 -11.02 -18.54 -6.32
CA ALA A 89 -11.69 -18.12 -7.55
C ALA A 89 -11.26 -16.70 -7.96
N MET A 90 -11.18 -15.78 -7.03
CA MET A 90 -10.72 -14.41 -7.26
C MET A 90 -9.26 -14.39 -7.76
N ILE A 91 -8.36 -15.12 -7.11
CA ILE A 91 -6.96 -15.22 -7.53
C ILE A 91 -6.88 -15.77 -8.97
N ALA A 92 -7.63 -16.81 -9.29
CA ALA A 92 -7.66 -17.40 -10.63
C ALA A 92 -8.18 -16.39 -11.69
N ALA A 93 -9.24 -15.65 -11.38
CA ALA A 93 -9.83 -14.65 -12.26
C ALA A 93 -8.84 -13.51 -12.55
N LEU A 94 -8.25 -12.92 -11.52
CA LEU A 94 -7.27 -11.83 -11.68
C LEU A 94 -6.01 -12.29 -12.41
N LYS A 95 -5.50 -13.48 -12.09
CA LYS A 95 -4.36 -14.08 -12.80
C LYS A 95 -4.64 -14.27 -14.30
N SER A 96 -5.87 -14.64 -14.68
CA SER A 96 -6.24 -14.82 -16.08
C SER A 96 -6.16 -13.56 -16.93
N VAL A 97 -6.24 -12.41 -16.29
CA VAL A 97 -6.15 -11.08 -16.92
C VAL A 97 -4.83 -10.34 -16.60
N GLY A 98 -3.85 -11.06 -16.03
CA GLY A 98 -2.50 -10.51 -15.76
C GLY A 98 -2.44 -9.52 -14.60
N VAL A 99 -3.30 -9.70 -13.59
CA VAL A 99 -3.32 -8.90 -12.35
C VAL A 99 -2.95 -9.79 -11.17
N ASP A 100 -1.96 -9.38 -10.40
CA ASP A 100 -1.52 -10.07 -9.20
C ASP A 100 -2.40 -9.74 -7.99
N VAL A 101 -2.52 -10.67 -7.06
CA VAL A 101 -3.26 -10.47 -5.80
C VAL A 101 -2.29 -10.30 -4.64
N TYR A 102 -2.54 -9.27 -3.86
CA TYR A 102 -1.88 -8.99 -2.59
C TYR A 102 -2.88 -9.19 -1.46
N ALA A 103 -2.44 -9.74 -0.36
CA ALA A 103 -3.25 -9.91 0.84
C ALA A 103 -2.74 -9.02 1.96
N ASP A 104 -3.66 -8.40 2.66
CA ASP A 104 -3.38 -7.83 3.97
C ASP A 104 -3.17 -8.95 4.98
N VAL A 105 -2.22 -8.80 5.92
CA VAL A 105 -1.91 -9.82 6.92
C VAL A 105 -1.75 -9.18 8.29
N VAL A 106 -2.50 -9.68 9.26
CA VAL A 106 -2.49 -9.22 10.66
C VAL A 106 -1.72 -10.24 11.50
N LEU A 107 -0.54 -9.87 11.97
CA LEU A 107 0.38 -10.76 12.66
C LEU A 107 0.79 -10.24 14.04
N ASN A 108 0.45 -8.98 14.36
CA ASN A 108 0.80 -8.38 15.64
C ASN A 108 -0.05 -8.89 16.79
N HIS A 109 -1.33 -9.16 16.56
CA HIS A 109 -2.31 -9.37 17.61
C HIS A 109 -3.42 -10.35 17.20
N MET A 110 -4.21 -10.75 18.20
CA MET A 110 -5.47 -11.47 18.01
C MET A 110 -6.67 -10.56 18.35
N ALA A 111 -7.89 -11.04 18.05
CA ALA A 111 -9.12 -10.31 18.31
C ALA A 111 -9.29 -9.97 19.79
N ASN A 112 -9.75 -8.75 20.09
CA ASN A 112 -10.22 -8.43 21.43
C ASN A 112 -11.63 -9.02 21.64
N GLU A 113 -11.70 -10.09 22.40
CA GLU A 113 -12.95 -10.79 22.75
C GLU A 113 -13.27 -10.71 24.25
N SER A 114 -12.65 -9.77 24.97
CA SER A 114 -12.83 -9.60 26.42
C SER A 114 -14.28 -9.39 26.87
N TRP A 115 -15.13 -8.92 25.98
CA TRP A 115 -16.57 -8.77 26.21
C TRP A 115 -17.34 -10.10 26.14
N LYS A 116 -16.77 -11.15 25.51
CA LYS A 116 -17.37 -12.50 25.43
C LYS A 116 -16.76 -13.45 26.40
N ARG A 117 -15.45 -13.37 26.66
CA ARG A 117 -14.67 -14.34 27.46
C ARG A 117 -13.46 -13.67 28.08
N SER A 118 -13.03 -14.19 29.20
CA SER A 118 -11.89 -13.66 29.96
C SER A 118 -10.57 -14.38 29.66
N ASP A 119 -10.61 -15.54 28.98
CA ASP A 119 -9.41 -16.28 28.60
C ASP A 119 -8.82 -15.80 27.27
N LEU A 120 -7.58 -16.14 27.04
CA LEU A 120 -6.83 -15.88 25.80
C LEU A 120 -6.59 -17.16 24.99
N ASN A 121 -7.50 -18.13 25.02
CA ASN A 121 -7.37 -19.36 24.24
C ASN A 121 -8.10 -19.22 22.91
N TYR A 122 -7.39 -18.96 21.83
CA TYR A 122 -7.96 -18.81 20.49
C TYR A 122 -8.03 -20.17 19.75
N PRO A 123 -9.06 -20.34 18.89
CA PRO A 123 -10.10 -19.38 18.53
C PRO A 123 -11.24 -19.25 19.55
N GLY A 124 -11.15 -19.91 20.70
CA GLY A 124 -12.17 -19.98 21.72
C GLY A 124 -13.12 -21.17 21.55
N THR A 125 -13.76 -21.59 22.67
CA THR A 125 -14.61 -22.78 22.70
C THR A 125 -15.80 -22.70 21.74
N GLU A 126 -16.39 -21.53 21.59
CA GLU A 126 -17.53 -21.31 20.68
C GLU A 126 -17.13 -21.64 19.23
N VAL A 127 -15.99 -21.10 18.76
CA VAL A 127 -15.48 -21.33 17.40
C VAL A 127 -15.04 -22.79 17.21
N LEU A 128 -14.43 -23.42 18.21
CA LEU A 128 -14.10 -24.85 18.14
C LEU A 128 -15.34 -25.74 18.02
N ASN A 129 -16.43 -25.41 18.73
CA ASN A 129 -17.72 -26.10 18.60
C ASN A 129 -18.34 -25.86 17.20
N GLU A 130 -18.21 -24.66 16.64
CA GLU A 130 -18.62 -24.38 15.27
C GLU A 130 -17.86 -25.26 14.28
N TYR A 131 -16.53 -25.37 14.42
CA TYR A 131 -15.71 -26.24 13.56
C TYR A 131 -16.15 -27.71 13.64
N ALA A 132 -16.42 -28.20 14.83
CA ALA A 132 -16.88 -29.57 15.03
C ALA A 132 -18.26 -29.82 14.40
N SER A 133 -19.20 -28.87 14.57
CA SER A 133 -20.57 -28.98 14.04
C SER A 133 -20.65 -28.87 12.51
N ARG A 134 -19.68 -28.17 11.88
CA ARG A 134 -19.58 -27.95 10.44
C ARG A 134 -18.29 -28.58 9.87
N SER A 135 -17.88 -29.72 10.39
CA SER A 135 -16.56 -30.31 10.12
C SER A 135 -16.26 -30.55 8.65
N ILE A 136 -17.28 -30.94 7.85
CA ILE A 136 -17.12 -31.11 6.39
C ILE A 136 -16.79 -29.78 5.72
N TYR A 137 -17.52 -28.73 6.04
CA TYR A 137 -17.27 -27.40 5.50
C TYR A 137 -15.86 -26.90 5.89
N TYR A 138 -15.50 -27.00 7.18
CA TYR A 138 -14.20 -26.49 7.63
C TYR A 138 -13.01 -27.31 7.15
N ALA A 139 -13.21 -28.61 6.81
CA ALA A 139 -12.17 -29.38 6.13
C ALA A 139 -11.74 -28.73 4.81
N ASP A 140 -12.70 -28.19 4.05
CA ASP A 140 -12.43 -27.47 2.79
C ASP A 140 -11.86 -26.06 3.02
N GLN A 141 -12.20 -25.41 4.15
CA GLN A 141 -11.74 -24.04 4.49
C GLN A 141 -10.35 -24.04 5.12
N THR A 142 -9.85 -25.15 5.62
CA THR A 142 -8.55 -25.23 6.31
C THR A 142 -7.41 -24.87 5.38
N LEU A 143 -6.55 -23.99 5.82
CA LEU A 143 -5.28 -23.63 5.18
C LEU A 143 -4.16 -24.55 5.64
N PHE A 144 -4.07 -24.78 6.94
CA PHE A 144 -3.06 -25.61 7.58
C PHE A 144 -3.52 -26.06 8.98
N GLY A 145 -2.80 -27.01 9.58
CA GLY A 145 -3.00 -27.44 10.95
C GLY A 145 -4.30 -28.23 11.19
N ASN A 146 -4.69 -28.36 12.45
CA ASN A 146 -5.88 -29.08 12.88
C ASN A 146 -6.86 -28.13 13.60
N LEU A 147 -8.00 -27.85 12.98
CA LEU A 147 -9.01 -26.95 13.53
C LEU A 147 -9.74 -27.52 14.77
N ALA A 148 -9.65 -28.82 15.05
CA ALA A 148 -10.21 -29.42 16.27
C ALA A 148 -9.40 -29.05 17.54
N GLN A 149 -8.25 -28.43 17.40
CA GLN A 149 -7.36 -28.03 18.49
C GLN A 149 -7.33 -26.51 18.67
N GLY A 150 -6.93 -26.03 19.86
CA GLY A 150 -6.61 -24.62 20.07
C GLY A 150 -5.51 -24.14 19.12
N PHE A 151 -5.45 -22.83 18.91
CA PHE A 151 -4.49 -22.19 18.00
C PHE A 151 -3.35 -21.52 18.80
N VAL A 152 -3.69 -20.51 19.61
CA VAL A 152 -2.78 -19.85 20.56
C VAL A 152 -3.46 -19.74 21.93
N SER A 153 -2.67 -19.66 22.98
CA SER A 153 -3.10 -19.67 24.38
C SER A 153 -2.50 -18.47 25.13
N ALA A 154 -2.87 -18.29 26.38
CA ALA A 154 -2.38 -17.19 27.21
C ALA A 154 -0.84 -17.07 27.26
N ASN A 155 -0.11 -18.17 27.07
CA ASN A 155 1.36 -18.18 27.07
C ASN A 155 1.98 -17.63 25.78
N ASP A 156 1.16 -17.34 24.79
CA ASP A 156 1.57 -16.87 23.46
C ASP A 156 1.38 -15.35 23.30
N PHE A 157 1.12 -14.65 24.41
CA PHE A 157 0.88 -13.21 24.43
C PHE A 157 1.79 -12.50 25.42
N HIS A 158 2.18 -11.27 25.08
CA HIS A 158 2.80 -10.38 26.04
C HIS A 158 1.81 -10.03 27.17
N SER A 159 2.32 -9.95 28.41
CA SER A 159 1.47 -9.72 29.61
C SER A 159 1.17 -8.23 29.87
N ALA A 160 1.57 -7.33 28.97
CA ALA A 160 1.43 -5.89 29.16
C ALA A 160 -0.02 -5.40 28.98
N GLY A 161 -0.29 -4.19 29.49
CA GLY A 161 -1.53 -3.45 29.28
C GLY A 161 -1.55 -2.64 27.99
N CYS A 162 -2.37 -1.59 27.97
CA CYS A 162 -2.46 -0.67 26.83
C CYS A 162 -1.20 0.20 26.66
N ILE A 163 -0.84 0.52 25.42
CA ILE A 163 0.22 1.46 25.09
C ILE A 163 -0.08 2.81 25.76
N THR A 164 0.86 3.33 26.55
CA THR A 164 0.77 4.62 27.22
C THR A 164 1.78 5.64 26.73
N ASP A 165 2.86 5.20 26.09
CA ASP A 165 3.85 6.06 25.43
C ASP A 165 4.08 5.61 23.98
N TRP A 166 3.56 6.39 23.04
CA TRP A 166 3.63 6.14 21.62
C TRP A 166 5.00 6.48 20.99
N ASN A 167 5.92 7.09 21.76
CA ASN A 167 7.28 7.37 21.35
C ASN A 167 8.28 6.33 21.86
N ASP A 168 7.88 5.49 22.81
CA ASP A 168 8.71 4.40 23.34
C ASP A 168 8.52 3.12 22.51
N PRO A 169 9.55 2.66 21.75
CA PRO A 169 9.46 1.41 21.01
C PRO A 169 9.11 0.20 21.87
N GLY A 170 9.54 0.17 23.13
CA GLY A 170 9.19 -0.90 24.08
C GLY A 170 7.69 -0.96 24.36
N HIS A 171 7.05 0.21 24.57
CA HIS A 171 5.59 0.25 24.74
C HIS A 171 4.88 -0.10 23.43
N VAL A 172 5.31 0.47 22.30
CA VAL A 172 4.64 0.31 21.01
C VAL A 172 4.73 -1.15 20.50
N GLN A 173 5.82 -1.87 20.78
CA GLN A 173 6.10 -3.21 20.21
C GLN A 173 5.81 -4.38 21.14
N TYR A 174 5.43 -4.13 22.40
CA TYR A 174 5.17 -5.21 23.38
C TYR A 174 3.92 -4.98 24.21
N TRP A 175 3.16 -3.92 23.96
CA TRP A 175 1.95 -3.59 24.68
C TRP A 175 0.76 -3.55 23.72
N ARG A 176 -0.44 -3.67 24.27
CA ARG A 176 -1.67 -3.80 23.49
C ARG A 176 -2.09 -2.51 22.82
N LEU A 177 -2.53 -2.63 21.60
CA LEU A 177 -3.30 -1.59 20.91
C LEU A 177 -4.69 -1.51 21.54
N CYS A 178 -5.01 -0.39 22.16
CA CYS A 178 -6.30 -0.14 22.81
C CYS A 178 -7.02 1.01 22.10
N GLY A 179 -8.35 0.94 22.09
CA GLY A 179 -9.22 2.02 21.64
C GLY A 179 -9.52 3.04 22.72
N ALA A 180 -10.80 3.25 23.03
CA ALA A 180 -11.24 4.20 24.05
C ALA A 180 -10.98 3.69 25.48
N ASP A 181 -11.16 4.59 26.47
CA ASP A 181 -11.04 4.26 27.87
C ASP A 181 -11.90 3.05 28.26
N GLY A 182 -11.29 2.11 28.99
CA GLY A 182 -11.94 0.86 29.40
C GLY A 182 -11.81 -0.29 28.42
N ASP A 183 -11.25 -0.06 27.22
CA ASP A 183 -10.87 -1.12 26.29
C ASP A 183 -9.67 -1.92 26.84
N THR A 184 -9.76 -3.25 26.82
CA THR A 184 -8.67 -4.14 27.25
C THR A 184 -7.60 -4.33 26.17
N GLY A 185 -7.83 -3.79 24.98
CA GLY A 185 -6.92 -3.82 23.84
C GLY A 185 -6.85 -5.16 23.12
N LEU A 186 -6.25 -5.10 21.96
CA LEU A 186 -5.94 -6.26 21.12
C LEU A 186 -4.83 -7.07 21.79
N PRO A 187 -5.04 -8.36 22.12
CA PRO A 187 -3.99 -9.20 22.72
C PRO A 187 -2.77 -9.29 21.81
N ASP A 188 -1.65 -8.77 22.29
CA ASP A 188 -0.40 -8.66 21.56
C ASP A 188 0.37 -9.98 21.58
N LEU A 189 0.75 -10.51 20.41
CA LEU A 189 1.37 -11.83 20.28
C LEU A 189 2.85 -11.79 20.66
N ASP A 190 3.27 -12.64 21.57
CA ASP A 190 4.68 -12.92 21.86
C ASP A 190 5.25 -13.79 20.73
N PRO A 191 6.29 -13.35 19.99
CA PRO A 191 6.89 -14.10 18.90
C PRO A 191 7.74 -15.29 19.36
N ASN A 192 7.17 -16.15 20.21
CA ASN A 192 7.78 -17.42 20.59
C ASN A 192 7.79 -18.41 19.40
N ASN A 193 8.43 -19.54 19.55
CA ASN A 193 8.58 -20.51 18.47
C ASN A 193 7.25 -21.02 17.91
N TRP A 194 6.22 -21.13 18.75
CA TRP A 194 4.89 -21.57 18.31
C TRP A 194 4.24 -20.52 17.45
N VAL A 195 4.11 -19.30 17.95
CA VAL A 195 3.52 -18.16 17.22
C VAL A 195 4.20 -17.94 15.87
N VAL A 196 5.53 -17.84 15.87
CA VAL A 196 6.32 -17.68 14.63
C VAL A 196 6.04 -18.81 13.62
N SER A 197 6.00 -20.08 14.11
CA SER A 197 5.71 -21.21 13.23
C SER A 197 4.32 -21.12 12.58
N GLN A 198 3.31 -20.73 13.37
CA GLN A 198 1.93 -20.59 12.87
C GLN A 198 1.82 -19.43 11.84
N GLN A 199 2.46 -18.31 12.11
CA GLN A 199 2.50 -17.17 11.20
C GLN A 199 3.19 -17.53 9.87
N ARG A 200 4.30 -18.27 9.92
CA ARG A 200 4.96 -18.79 8.68
C ARG A 200 4.05 -19.73 7.89
N LEU A 201 3.37 -20.65 8.56
CA LEU A 201 2.43 -21.58 7.90
C LEU A 201 1.28 -20.83 7.22
N TYR A 202 0.75 -19.80 7.88
CA TYR A 202 -0.28 -18.95 7.30
C TYR A 202 0.20 -18.23 6.03
N LEU A 203 1.32 -17.51 6.11
CA LEU A 203 1.90 -16.81 4.96
C LEU A 203 2.25 -17.74 3.82
N LYS A 204 2.81 -18.93 4.14
CA LYS A 204 3.10 -19.97 3.16
C LYS A 204 1.84 -20.46 2.47
N ALA A 205 0.77 -20.73 3.21
CA ALA A 205 -0.50 -21.18 2.66
C ALA A 205 -1.09 -20.15 1.68
N LEU A 206 -1.08 -18.85 2.05
CA LEU A 206 -1.52 -17.78 1.15
C LEU A 206 -0.64 -17.68 -0.13
N LYS A 207 0.67 -17.79 0.01
CA LYS A 207 1.61 -17.81 -1.11
C LYS A 207 1.34 -19.00 -2.03
N ASP A 208 1.12 -20.19 -1.47
CA ASP A 208 0.82 -21.42 -2.23
C ASP A 208 -0.55 -21.32 -2.95
N MET A 209 -1.52 -20.57 -2.43
CA MET A 209 -2.77 -20.23 -3.12
C MET A 209 -2.57 -19.29 -4.32
N GLY A 210 -1.43 -18.59 -4.40
CA GLY A 210 -1.11 -17.70 -5.51
C GLY A 210 -1.05 -16.21 -5.17
N ILE A 211 -1.11 -15.85 -3.89
CA ILE A 211 -0.83 -14.46 -3.44
C ILE A 211 0.60 -14.10 -3.82
N LYS A 212 0.80 -12.87 -4.32
CA LYS A 212 2.07 -12.35 -4.84
C LYS A 212 2.66 -11.19 -4.02
N GLY A 213 1.94 -10.74 -3.02
CA GLY A 213 2.44 -9.72 -2.10
C GLY A 213 1.67 -9.69 -0.79
N PHE A 214 2.31 -9.11 0.23
CA PHE A 214 1.73 -8.91 1.54
C PHE A 214 1.81 -7.45 1.96
N ARG A 215 0.70 -6.90 2.41
CA ARG A 215 0.69 -5.70 3.24
C ARG A 215 0.68 -6.15 4.69
N ILE A 216 1.66 -5.76 5.48
CA ILE A 216 1.73 -6.12 6.88
C ILE A 216 1.02 -5.04 7.69
N ASP A 217 -0.12 -5.43 8.26
CA ASP A 217 -0.88 -4.60 9.18
C ASP A 217 -0.09 -4.32 10.45
N ALA A 218 -0.20 -3.11 10.97
CA ALA A 218 0.35 -2.71 12.26
C ALA A 218 1.83 -3.14 12.47
N VAL A 219 2.65 -3.21 11.40
CA VAL A 219 4.05 -3.66 11.52
C VAL A 219 4.89 -2.74 12.41
N LYS A 220 4.46 -1.48 12.60
CA LYS A 220 5.02 -0.57 13.60
C LYS A 220 5.05 -1.18 15.01
N HIS A 221 4.08 -2.05 15.30
CA HIS A 221 3.89 -2.69 16.61
C HIS A 221 4.59 -4.06 16.72
N MET A 222 5.16 -4.56 15.63
CA MET A 222 5.93 -5.80 15.64
C MET A 222 7.41 -5.51 15.95
N SER A 223 8.01 -6.32 16.81
CA SER A 223 9.45 -6.24 17.07
C SER A 223 10.25 -6.65 15.82
N GLN A 224 11.47 -6.11 15.67
CA GLN A 224 12.38 -6.52 14.59
C GLN A 224 12.64 -8.04 14.63
N TYR A 225 12.75 -8.62 15.83
CA TYR A 225 12.90 -10.06 16.00
C TYR A 225 11.74 -10.84 15.34
N GLN A 226 10.50 -10.44 15.59
CA GLN A 226 9.34 -11.08 14.98
C GLN A 226 9.36 -10.97 13.46
N ILE A 227 9.64 -9.77 12.94
CA ILE A 227 9.73 -9.53 11.49
C ILE A 227 10.77 -10.46 10.86
N ASP A 228 11.98 -10.54 11.42
CA ASP A 228 13.06 -11.38 10.91
C ASP A 228 12.72 -12.86 10.97
N GLN A 229 12.05 -13.30 12.05
CA GLN A 229 11.67 -14.69 12.20
C GLN A 229 10.53 -15.09 11.27
N VAL A 230 9.57 -14.22 11.01
CA VAL A 230 8.37 -14.54 10.21
C VAL A 230 8.63 -14.38 8.70
N PHE A 231 9.23 -13.27 8.28
CA PHE A 231 9.41 -12.94 6.86
C PHE A 231 10.76 -13.46 6.32
N THR A 232 10.97 -14.76 6.46
CA THR A 232 12.18 -15.43 5.96
C THR A 232 12.27 -15.41 4.42
N PRO A 233 13.45 -15.67 3.82
CA PRO A 233 13.59 -15.78 2.37
C PRO A 233 12.64 -16.81 1.73
N GLU A 234 12.25 -17.87 2.43
CA GLU A 234 11.25 -18.82 1.97
C GLU A 234 9.89 -18.15 1.73
N ILE A 235 9.49 -17.26 2.62
CA ILE A 235 8.24 -16.50 2.54
C ILE A 235 8.36 -15.38 1.52
N THR A 236 9.45 -14.59 1.57
CA THR A 236 9.56 -13.33 0.82
C THR A 236 10.08 -13.47 -0.60
N SER A 237 10.71 -14.59 -0.97
CA SER A 237 11.21 -14.78 -2.34
C SER A 237 10.10 -14.72 -3.39
N ASN A 238 10.28 -13.86 -4.40
CA ASN A 238 9.29 -13.55 -5.44
C ASN A 238 7.96 -12.98 -4.90
N MET A 239 8.02 -12.32 -3.75
CA MET A 239 6.90 -11.60 -3.14
C MET A 239 7.23 -10.10 -3.03
N HIS A 240 6.25 -9.26 -3.23
CA HIS A 240 6.34 -7.85 -2.84
C HIS A 240 5.76 -7.70 -1.44
N VAL A 241 6.60 -7.35 -0.48
CA VAL A 241 6.19 -7.18 0.92
C VAL A 241 6.33 -5.72 1.30
N PHE A 242 5.30 -5.16 1.92
CA PHE A 242 5.35 -3.80 2.44
C PHE A 242 4.60 -3.67 3.76
N GLY A 243 5.08 -2.77 4.60
CA GLY A 243 4.57 -2.60 5.95
C GLY A 243 3.81 -1.30 6.15
N GLU A 244 2.90 -1.34 7.10
CA GLU A 244 2.27 -0.15 7.61
C GLU A 244 3.00 0.35 8.85
N VAL A 245 3.75 1.43 8.68
CA VAL A 245 4.39 2.17 9.78
C VAL A 245 3.88 3.60 9.75
N ILE A 246 2.79 3.87 10.48
CA ILE A 246 2.16 5.19 10.50
C ILE A 246 3.08 6.21 11.17
N THR A 247 3.41 7.27 10.44
CA THR A 247 4.17 8.43 10.91
C THR A 247 3.47 9.72 10.51
N SER A 248 3.72 10.81 11.22
CA SER A 248 3.17 12.12 10.87
C SER A 248 4.05 12.95 9.94
N GLY A 249 5.21 12.42 9.54
CA GLY A 249 6.16 13.06 8.64
C GLY A 249 7.39 12.20 8.39
N GLY A 250 8.39 12.76 7.69
CA GLY A 250 9.67 12.14 7.38
C GLY A 250 10.78 12.44 8.38
N ALA A 251 11.99 12.64 7.87
CA ALA A 251 13.18 12.92 8.69
C ALA A 251 12.95 14.04 9.71
N GLY A 252 13.38 13.80 10.95
CA GLY A 252 13.14 14.68 12.10
C GLY A 252 11.83 14.42 12.84
N ASN A 253 10.94 13.55 12.32
CA ASN A 253 9.74 13.12 13.02
C ASN A 253 10.06 11.92 13.93
N SER A 254 9.62 11.95 15.19
CA SER A 254 9.91 10.87 16.16
C SER A 254 9.41 9.50 15.69
N GLY A 255 8.22 9.42 15.11
CA GLY A 255 7.67 8.19 14.56
C GLY A 255 8.49 7.65 13.38
N TYR A 256 9.00 8.53 12.53
CA TYR A 256 9.91 8.16 11.45
C TYR A 256 11.22 7.59 11.99
N GLU A 257 11.88 8.33 12.90
CA GLU A 257 13.19 7.94 13.44
C GLU A 257 13.13 6.68 14.30
N SER A 258 12.07 6.51 15.09
CA SER A 258 11.94 5.37 16.01
C SER A 258 11.41 4.10 15.36
N PHE A 259 10.65 4.18 14.25
CA PHE A 259 9.95 3.02 13.71
C PHE A 259 10.16 2.83 12.20
N LEU A 260 9.89 3.86 11.36
CA LEU A 260 9.91 3.68 9.91
C LEU A 260 11.33 3.54 9.35
N ALA A 261 12.24 4.40 9.78
CA ALA A 261 13.64 4.32 9.35
C ALA A 261 14.32 3.00 9.82
N PRO A 262 14.18 2.54 11.08
CA PRO A 262 14.66 1.23 11.50
C PRO A 262 14.04 0.07 10.70
N TYR A 263 12.73 0.08 10.44
CA TYR A 263 12.07 -0.95 9.62
C TYR A 263 12.68 -1.04 8.22
N LEU A 264 12.86 0.11 7.56
CA LEU A 264 13.46 0.16 6.23
C LEU A 264 14.94 -0.25 6.22
N ASN A 265 15.70 0.14 7.24
CA ASN A 265 17.14 -0.17 7.33
C ASN A 265 17.41 -1.65 7.63
N ASN A 266 16.51 -2.31 8.35
CA ASN A 266 16.68 -3.69 8.79
C ASN A 266 15.95 -4.71 7.91
N THR A 267 15.16 -4.27 6.91
CA THR A 267 14.44 -5.15 6.00
C THR A 267 14.65 -4.74 4.54
N ASN A 268 14.31 -5.63 3.61
CA ASN A 268 14.17 -5.32 2.18
C ASN A 268 12.71 -5.00 1.80
N HIS A 269 11.82 -4.82 2.78
CA HIS A 269 10.42 -4.54 2.55
C HIS A 269 10.20 -3.09 2.09
N SER A 270 9.17 -2.86 1.31
CA SER A 270 8.62 -1.53 1.08
C SER A 270 7.77 -1.07 2.28
N ALA A 271 7.35 0.18 2.29
CA ALA A 271 6.42 0.71 3.28
C ALA A 271 5.46 1.74 2.65
N TYR A 272 4.32 1.96 3.27
CA TYR A 272 3.51 3.15 2.97
C TYR A 272 4.34 4.42 3.14
N ASP A 273 4.32 5.29 2.12
CA ASP A 273 5.08 6.55 2.13
C ASP A 273 4.30 7.65 2.88
N PHE A 274 4.15 7.46 4.20
CA PHE A 274 3.57 8.49 5.08
C PHE A 274 4.34 9.81 5.05
N PRO A 275 5.69 9.82 4.95
CA PRO A 275 6.44 11.05 4.72
C PRO A 275 5.97 11.83 3.49
N LEU A 276 5.84 11.18 2.32
CA LEU A 276 5.35 11.82 1.12
C LEU A 276 3.89 12.26 1.26
N PHE A 277 3.05 11.43 1.86
CA PHE A 277 1.65 11.80 2.13
C PHE A 277 1.55 13.05 2.99
N ALA A 278 2.36 13.18 4.04
CA ALA A 278 2.44 14.40 4.85
C ALA A 278 2.88 15.61 4.02
N SER A 279 3.88 15.44 3.15
CA SER A 279 4.37 16.48 2.23
C SER A 279 3.29 16.91 1.23
N ILE A 280 2.56 15.96 0.64
CA ILE A 280 1.44 16.22 -0.26
C ILE A 280 0.36 17.04 0.48
N ARG A 281 -0.07 16.61 1.64
CA ARG A 281 -1.07 17.33 2.42
C ARG A 281 -0.63 18.74 2.77
N ALA A 282 0.62 18.92 3.19
CA ALA A 282 1.19 20.24 3.48
C ALA A 282 1.21 21.11 2.22
N ALA A 283 1.62 20.57 1.08
CA ALA A 283 1.69 21.30 -0.19
C ALA A 283 0.32 21.78 -0.67
N PHE A 284 -0.72 20.98 -0.51
CA PHE A 284 -2.09 21.31 -0.93
C PHE A 284 -2.89 22.10 0.12
N SER A 285 -2.45 22.16 1.37
CA SER A 285 -3.12 22.93 2.41
C SER A 285 -3.20 24.42 2.10
N MET A 286 -4.09 25.13 2.80
CA MET A 286 -4.17 26.59 2.76
C MET A 286 -2.84 27.19 3.27
N GLY A 287 -2.19 28.02 2.45
CA GLY A 287 -0.87 28.59 2.77
C GLY A 287 0.32 27.68 2.40
N GLY A 288 0.09 26.41 2.09
CA GLY A 288 1.14 25.53 1.56
C GLY A 288 1.52 25.85 0.12
N GLY A 289 2.59 25.25 -0.39
CA GLY A 289 3.08 25.47 -1.75
C GLY A 289 3.54 24.19 -2.44
N LEU A 290 3.27 24.07 -3.75
CA LEU A 290 3.68 22.91 -4.54
C LEU A 290 5.20 22.79 -4.67
N ASN A 291 5.96 23.84 -4.39
CA ASN A 291 7.42 23.80 -4.30
C ASN A 291 7.92 22.79 -3.23
N GLN A 292 7.12 22.44 -2.23
CA GLN A 292 7.44 21.36 -1.26
C GLN A 292 7.53 19.99 -1.92
N LEU A 293 6.92 19.81 -3.10
CA LEU A 293 6.96 18.57 -3.89
C LEU A 293 8.05 18.58 -4.96
N HIS A 294 8.97 19.56 -4.94
CA HIS A 294 10.07 19.64 -5.91
C HIS A 294 10.97 18.41 -5.83
N ASP A 295 11.47 18.11 -4.65
CA ASP A 295 12.31 16.94 -4.37
C ASP A 295 12.17 16.55 -2.88
N PRO A 296 11.02 16.03 -2.46
CA PRO A 296 10.80 15.71 -1.05
C PRO A 296 11.74 14.61 -0.54
N GLN A 297 12.20 13.71 -1.42
CA GLN A 297 13.13 12.63 -1.06
C GLN A 297 14.50 13.17 -0.64
N ALA A 298 15.02 14.19 -1.30
CA ALA A 298 16.31 14.80 -0.95
C ALA A 298 16.32 15.39 0.48
N TYR A 299 15.15 15.71 1.00
CA TYR A 299 14.98 16.27 2.36
C TYR A 299 14.46 15.23 3.36
N GLY A 300 14.44 13.95 3.01
CA GLY A 300 13.89 12.89 3.87
C GLY A 300 12.38 12.98 4.11
N GLN A 301 11.66 13.73 3.26
CA GLN A 301 10.21 13.93 3.34
C GLN A 301 9.44 13.04 2.35
N ALA A 302 10.11 12.04 1.79
CA ALA A 302 9.56 10.92 1.04
C ALA A 302 10.49 9.73 1.17
N LEU A 303 9.98 8.52 1.00
CA LEU A 303 10.79 7.30 0.99
C LEU A 303 11.58 7.16 -0.33
N PRO A 304 12.66 6.36 -0.33
CA PRO A 304 13.31 5.96 -1.57
C PRO A 304 12.31 5.31 -2.54
N ASP A 305 12.34 5.72 -3.80
CA ASP A 305 11.38 5.30 -4.83
C ASP A 305 11.19 3.78 -4.95
N SER A 306 12.27 3.01 -4.75
CA SER A 306 12.22 1.54 -4.79
C SER A 306 11.53 0.91 -3.58
N ARG A 307 11.22 1.68 -2.55
CA ARG A 307 10.68 1.22 -1.25
C ARG A 307 9.32 1.86 -0.92
N ALA A 308 8.87 2.83 -1.71
CA ALA A 308 7.69 3.64 -1.45
C ALA A 308 6.40 3.01 -1.99
N ILE A 309 5.39 2.85 -1.15
CA ILE A 309 3.99 2.69 -1.56
C ILE A 309 3.33 4.06 -1.42
N THR A 310 3.15 4.75 -2.55
CA THR A 310 2.63 6.12 -2.57
C THR A 310 1.10 6.13 -2.59
N PHE A 311 0.49 7.05 -1.86
CA PHE A 311 -0.97 7.14 -1.74
C PHE A 311 -1.42 8.57 -1.45
N THR A 312 -2.70 8.84 -1.67
CA THR A 312 -3.38 10.09 -1.27
C THR A 312 -4.34 9.87 -0.13
N ILE A 313 -4.75 8.63 0.08
CA ILE A 313 -5.64 8.18 1.15
C ILE A 313 -5.45 6.68 1.39
N THR A 314 -5.55 6.23 2.65
CA THR A 314 -5.66 4.83 3.05
C THR A 314 -7.01 4.59 3.71
N HIS A 315 -7.38 3.32 3.95
CA HIS A 315 -8.67 2.98 4.57
C HIS A 315 -8.83 3.56 5.99
N ASP A 316 -7.76 3.70 6.77
CA ASP A 316 -7.83 4.26 8.13
C ASP A 316 -8.25 5.72 8.17
N ILE A 317 -7.92 6.49 7.14
CA ILE A 317 -8.17 7.93 7.14
C ILE A 317 -9.67 8.23 7.15
N PRO A 318 -10.53 7.69 6.27
CA PRO A 318 -11.96 7.95 6.31
C PRO A 318 -12.70 7.17 7.40
N THR A 319 -12.22 5.98 7.77
CA THR A 319 -12.95 5.07 8.65
C THR A 319 -12.65 5.27 10.14
N ASN A 320 -11.45 5.78 10.49
CA ASN A 320 -11.04 6.06 11.85
C ASN A 320 -11.18 7.56 12.18
N ASP A 321 -12.06 7.90 13.11
CA ASP A 321 -12.34 9.28 13.49
C ASP A 321 -11.09 10.06 13.90
N GLY A 322 -10.09 9.41 14.50
CA GLY A 322 -8.81 10.02 14.87
C GLY A 322 -7.96 10.48 13.69
N PHE A 323 -8.22 9.98 12.48
CA PHE A 323 -7.45 10.32 11.27
C PHE A 323 -8.23 11.15 10.24
N ARG A 324 -9.55 11.31 10.40
CA ARG A 324 -10.39 12.03 9.42
C ARG A 324 -9.96 13.46 9.12
N TYR A 325 -9.26 14.13 10.02
CA TYR A 325 -8.65 15.46 9.78
C TYR A 325 -7.61 15.44 8.65
N GLN A 326 -7.20 14.27 8.18
CA GLN A 326 -6.26 14.11 7.09
C GLN A 326 -6.93 14.02 5.72
N ILE A 327 -8.25 13.93 5.65
CA ILE A 327 -9.00 13.91 4.40
C ILE A 327 -8.77 15.23 3.64
N MET A 328 -8.31 15.12 2.42
CA MET A 328 -8.11 16.26 1.53
C MET A 328 -9.43 16.68 0.87
N ASP A 329 -9.52 17.96 0.45
CA ASP A 329 -10.58 18.38 -0.47
C ASP A 329 -10.58 17.47 -1.72
N PRO A 330 -11.75 17.09 -2.27
CA PRO A 330 -11.81 16.17 -3.41
C PRO A 330 -10.99 16.61 -4.63
N GLN A 331 -10.93 17.93 -4.90
CA GLN A 331 -10.15 18.44 -6.01
C GLN A 331 -8.65 18.38 -5.72
N ASP A 332 -8.23 18.66 -4.48
CA ASP A 332 -6.83 18.55 -4.07
C ASP A 332 -6.37 17.09 -4.08
N GLU A 333 -7.22 16.14 -3.64
CA GLU A 333 -6.91 14.72 -3.72
C GLU A 333 -6.74 14.27 -5.18
N GLN A 334 -7.59 14.75 -6.11
CA GLN A 334 -7.43 14.45 -7.54
C GLN A 334 -6.10 14.99 -8.10
N LEU A 335 -5.69 16.20 -7.71
CA LEU A 335 -4.40 16.77 -8.09
C LEU A 335 -3.22 15.99 -7.48
N ALA A 336 -3.37 15.52 -6.25
CA ALA A 336 -2.38 14.64 -5.60
C ALA A 336 -2.26 13.29 -6.33
N TYR A 337 -3.36 12.70 -6.82
CA TYR A 337 -3.31 11.54 -7.71
C TYR A 337 -2.53 11.83 -9.00
N ALA A 338 -2.73 13.01 -9.61
CA ALA A 338 -1.97 13.40 -10.80
C ALA A 338 -0.45 13.51 -10.49
N TYR A 339 -0.08 13.91 -9.29
CA TYR A 339 1.31 13.94 -8.83
C TYR A 339 1.88 12.52 -8.66
N ILE A 340 1.25 11.65 -7.84
CA ILE A 340 1.80 10.31 -7.56
C ILE A 340 1.77 9.38 -8.78
N LEU A 341 0.81 9.53 -9.69
CA LEU A 341 0.73 8.79 -10.94
C LEU A 341 1.56 9.43 -12.06
N GLY A 342 1.92 10.69 -11.90
CA GLY A 342 2.77 11.44 -12.83
C GLY A 342 4.25 11.25 -12.59
N LYS A 343 4.71 11.19 -11.31
CA LYS A 343 6.12 11.04 -10.95
C LYS A 343 6.69 9.69 -11.38
N ASP A 344 8.02 9.55 -11.46
CA ASP A 344 8.69 8.27 -11.52
C ASP A 344 8.92 7.71 -10.11
N GLY A 345 9.07 6.41 -10.02
CA GLY A 345 9.33 5.72 -8.74
C GLY A 345 8.16 5.69 -7.77
N GLY A 346 8.27 4.82 -6.81
CA GLY A 346 7.18 4.43 -5.92
C GLY A 346 6.14 3.55 -6.62
N THR A 347 5.38 2.81 -5.84
CA THR A 347 4.23 2.03 -6.30
C THR A 347 2.95 2.74 -5.85
N PRO A 348 2.18 3.37 -6.76
CA PRO A 348 0.94 4.03 -6.38
C PRO A 348 -0.11 3.05 -5.91
N LEU A 349 -0.78 3.39 -4.82
CA LEU A 349 -1.94 2.68 -4.29
C LEU A 349 -3.18 3.57 -4.40
N ILE A 350 -4.21 3.04 -5.04
CA ILE A 350 -5.50 3.70 -5.23
C ILE A 350 -6.53 3.03 -4.33
N TYR A 351 -7.03 3.78 -3.37
CA TYR A 351 -8.04 3.31 -2.43
C TYR A 351 -9.43 3.26 -3.06
N SER A 352 -10.12 2.17 -2.82
CA SER A 352 -11.54 2.01 -3.12
C SER A 352 -12.19 1.20 -2.02
N ASP A 353 -13.34 1.65 -1.54
CA ASP A 353 -14.09 0.90 -0.54
C ASP A 353 -15.50 0.54 -1.02
N ASP A 354 -16.05 -0.49 -0.40
CA ASP A 354 -17.40 -0.96 -0.58
C ASP A 354 -18.10 -1.09 0.80
N LEU A 355 -17.89 -0.07 1.65
CA LEU A 355 -18.50 -0.01 2.97
C LEU A 355 -20.03 -0.04 2.85
N PRO A 356 -20.70 -0.79 3.75
CA PRO A 356 -22.14 -0.67 3.90
C PRO A 356 -22.57 0.79 4.18
N ASP A 357 -23.68 1.23 3.65
CA ASP A 357 -24.20 2.59 3.84
C ASP A 357 -24.23 3.05 5.30
N SER A 358 -24.44 2.10 6.24
CA SER A 358 -24.45 2.39 7.68
C SER A 358 -23.07 2.73 8.27
N GLU A 359 -21.99 2.38 7.58
CA GLU A 359 -20.60 2.63 7.99
C GLU A 359 -19.92 3.71 7.14
N ASP A 360 -20.49 4.05 5.98
CA ASP A 360 -19.97 5.07 5.08
C ASP A 360 -20.34 6.48 5.57
N LYS A 361 -19.34 7.22 6.01
CA LYS A 361 -19.47 8.62 6.47
C LYS A 361 -19.28 9.64 5.33
N ASP A 362 -18.93 9.20 4.14
CA ASP A 362 -18.48 10.04 3.03
C ASP A 362 -19.28 9.86 1.73
N ASN A 363 -20.48 9.24 1.84
CA ASN A 363 -21.45 9.05 0.76
C ASN A 363 -20.85 8.35 -0.48
N GLY A 364 -20.10 7.30 -0.29
CA GLY A 364 -19.50 6.51 -1.38
C GLY A 364 -18.38 7.22 -2.13
N ARG A 365 -17.75 8.25 -1.54
CA ARG A 365 -16.73 9.08 -2.21
C ARG A 365 -15.67 8.24 -2.91
N TRP A 366 -15.18 7.18 -2.28
CA TRP A 366 -14.09 6.36 -2.81
C TRP A 366 -14.56 5.07 -3.49
N GLY A 367 -15.87 4.77 -3.48
CA GLY A 367 -16.37 3.52 -4.06
C GLY A 367 -16.08 3.36 -5.54
N ASN A 368 -16.15 4.45 -6.32
CA ASN A 368 -16.00 4.42 -7.77
C ASN A 368 -14.78 5.18 -8.32
N VAL A 369 -13.91 5.73 -7.48
CA VAL A 369 -12.72 6.49 -7.91
C VAL A 369 -11.83 5.63 -8.82
N TRP A 370 -11.64 4.37 -8.47
CA TRP A 370 -10.76 3.42 -9.17
C TRP A 370 -11.10 3.24 -10.65
N ASN A 371 -12.37 3.35 -11.04
CA ASN A 371 -12.85 3.10 -12.41
C ASN A 371 -13.34 4.38 -13.11
N SER A 372 -13.11 5.55 -12.51
CA SER A 372 -13.48 6.83 -13.12
C SER A 372 -12.68 7.08 -14.40
N SER A 373 -13.24 7.86 -15.33
CA SER A 373 -12.56 8.20 -16.59
C SER A 373 -11.22 8.93 -16.34
N ILE A 374 -11.21 9.81 -15.33
CA ILE A 374 -10.00 10.57 -14.95
C ILE A 374 -8.95 9.62 -14.40
N MET A 375 -9.29 8.71 -13.49
CA MET A 375 -8.35 7.74 -12.93
C MET A 375 -7.78 6.83 -14.03
N LYS A 376 -8.61 6.30 -14.93
CA LYS A 376 -8.15 5.50 -16.08
C LYS A 376 -7.19 6.27 -17.00
N SER A 377 -7.44 7.55 -17.20
CA SER A 377 -6.53 8.40 -17.98
C SER A 377 -5.19 8.60 -17.28
N MET A 378 -5.19 8.85 -15.96
CA MET A 378 -3.97 8.95 -15.15
C MET A 378 -3.18 7.64 -15.13
N LEU A 379 -3.86 6.49 -14.97
CA LEU A 379 -3.25 5.16 -15.05
C LEU A 379 -2.66 4.88 -16.43
N SER A 380 -3.36 5.26 -17.50
CA SER A 380 -2.86 5.14 -18.88
C SER A 380 -1.57 5.96 -19.08
N PHE A 381 -1.49 7.17 -18.52
CA PHE A 381 -0.28 7.97 -18.52
C PHE A 381 0.83 7.29 -17.71
N HIS A 382 0.55 6.92 -16.48
CA HIS A 382 1.50 6.26 -15.58
C HIS A 382 2.12 5.03 -16.25
N ASN A 383 1.29 4.13 -16.81
CA ASN A 383 1.75 2.92 -17.47
C ASN A 383 2.59 3.22 -18.74
N ALA A 384 2.23 4.27 -19.50
CA ALA A 384 2.98 4.67 -20.69
C ALA A 384 4.35 5.31 -20.35
N MET A 385 4.49 5.91 -19.16
CA MET A 385 5.71 6.59 -18.71
C MET A 385 6.66 5.69 -17.92
N GLN A 386 6.43 4.38 -17.91
CA GLN A 386 7.32 3.46 -17.21
C GLN A 386 8.74 3.45 -17.74
N GLY A 387 9.72 3.48 -16.82
CA GLY A 387 11.15 3.57 -17.16
C GLY A 387 11.59 4.94 -17.70
N LYS A 388 10.67 5.93 -17.74
CA LYS A 388 11.00 7.30 -18.14
C LYS A 388 11.32 8.13 -16.91
N THR A 389 12.53 8.65 -16.84
CA THR A 389 12.99 9.46 -15.69
C THR A 389 12.22 10.76 -15.58
N MET A 390 11.85 11.13 -14.37
CA MET A 390 11.29 12.43 -14.05
C MET A 390 12.38 13.51 -14.05
N THR A 391 12.07 14.66 -14.59
CA THR A 391 12.89 15.87 -14.45
C THR A 391 11.98 17.03 -14.07
N MET A 392 12.20 17.58 -12.88
CA MET A 392 11.50 18.77 -12.43
C MET A 392 11.91 19.96 -13.30
N ILE A 393 10.94 20.72 -13.82
CA ILE A 393 11.16 21.89 -14.64
C ILE A 393 10.91 23.15 -13.85
N SER A 394 9.78 23.22 -13.15
CA SER A 394 9.37 24.38 -12.37
C SER A 394 8.50 23.96 -11.19
N SER A 395 8.67 24.66 -10.07
CA SER A 395 7.80 24.53 -8.90
C SER A 395 7.73 25.85 -8.16
N ASP A 396 6.52 26.26 -7.84
CA ASP A 396 6.26 27.42 -7.01
C ASP A 396 5.10 27.15 -6.03
N GLN A 397 4.56 28.17 -5.42
CA GLN A 397 3.45 28.01 -4.49
C GLN A 397 2.21 27.42 -5.14
N CYS A 398 1.92 27.78 -6.39
CA CYS A 398 0.70 27.41 -7.11
C CYS A 398 0.89 26.27 -8.11
N THR A 399 2.08 26.20 -8.73
CA THR A 399 2.30 25.31 -9.88
C THR A 399 3.46 24.36 -9.68
N LEU A 400 3.32 23.20 -10.30
CA LEU A 400 4.34 22.19 -10.45
C LEU A 400 4.35 21.72 -11.89
N LEU A 401 5.53 21.73 -12.53
CA LEU A 401 5.73 21.24 -13.88
C LEU A 401 6.95 20.34 -13.94
N PHE A 402 6.77 19.13 -14.43
CA PHE A 402 7.85 18.18 -14.67
C PHE A 402 7.63 17.36 -15.93
N LYS A 403 8.70 16.80 -16.47
CA LYS A 403 8.62 15.88 -17.61
C LYS A 403 8.96 14.46 -17.20
N ARG A 404 8.54 13.51 -18.05
CA ARG A 404 8.86 12.07 -17.99
C ARG A 404 9.55 11.68 -19.30
N GLY A 405 10.88 11.54 -19.24
CA GLY A 405 11.68 11.41 -20.47
C GLY A 405 11.44 12.58 -21.41
N LYS A 406 11.32 12.28 -22.71
CA LYS A 406 10.90 13.25 -23.75
C LYS A 406 9.45 13.07 -24.18
N GLU A 407 8.76 12.08 -23.61
CA GLU A 407 7.45 11.60 -24.05
C GLU A 407 6.30 12.11 -23.19
N GLY A 408 6.55 12.51 -21.96
CA GLY A 408 5.52 12.94 -21.03
C GLY A 408 5.80 14.28 -20.36
N VAL A 409 4.73 15.03 -20.07
CA VAL A 409 4.78 16.28 -19.28
C VAL A 409 3.59 16.30 -18.32
N VAL A 410 3.84 16.62 -17.06
CA VAL A 410 2.81 16.80 -16.04
C VAL A 410 2.86 18.22 -15.51
N GLY A 411 1.75 18.92 -15.60
CA GLY A 411 1.57 20.25 -15.02
C GLY A 411 0.41 20.24 -14.03
N ILE A 412 0.62 20.78 -12.83
CA ILE A 412 -0.39 20.87 -11.78
C ILE A 412 -0.52 22.32 -11.35
N ASN A 413 -1.75 22.82 -11.24
CA ASN A 413 -2.07 24.13 -10.70
C ASN A 413 -3.12 23.98 -9.58
N LYS A 414 -2.72 24.25 -8.34
CA LYS A 414 -3.64 24.21 -7.18
C LYS A 414 -4.39 25.52 -6.94
N CYS A 415 -3.97 26.62 -7.58
CA CYS A 415 -4.55 27.95 -7.36
C CYS A 415 -5.80 28.19 -8.23
N GLY A 416 -6.59 29.18 -7.83
CA GLY A 416 -7.89 29.52 -8.46
C GLY A 416 -7.80 30.32 -9.75
N GLU A 417 -6.60 30.56 -10.28
CA GLU A 417 -6.36 31.31 -11.52
C GLU A 417 -5.56 30.48 -12.51
N THR A 418 -5.73 30.76 -13.82
CA THR A 418 -4.86 30.17 -14.84
C THR A 418 -3.42 30.65 -14.63
N ARG A 419 -2.48 29.72 -14.67
CA ARG A 419 -1.04 29.98 -14.56
C ARG A 419 -0.30 29.53 -15.83
N GLY A 420 0.49 30.45 -16.38
CA GLY A 420 1.41 30.12 -17.48
C GLY A 420 2.80 29.80 -16.95
N VAL A 421 3.33 28.62 -17.28
CA VAL A 421 4.69 28.23 -16.93
C VAL A 421 5.53 28.22 -18.22
N THR A 422 6.42 29.20 -18.36
CA THR A 422 7.29 29.32 -19.52
C THR A 422 8.58 28.53 -19.29
N VAL A 423 8.94 27.67 -20.24
CA VAL A 423 10.11 26.81 -20.20
C VAL A 423 11.07 27.05 -21.33
N ASP A 424 12.37 26.90 -21.09
CA ASP A 424 13.39 26.81 -22.17
C ASP A 424 13.43 25.36 -22.68
N THR A 425 12.83 25.11 -23.81
CA THR A 425 12.65 23.78 -24.39
C THR A 425 13.96 23.15 -24.87
N TYR A 426 14.99 23.94 -25.11
CA TYR A 426 16.34 23.46 -25.36
C TYR A 426 16.99 22.94 -24.08
N GLN A 427 16.95 23.72 -23.00
CA GLN A 427 17.53 23.33 -21.71
C GLN A 427 16.92 22.03 -21.18
N HIS A 428 15.64 21.85 -21.41
CA HIS A 428 14.91 20.67 -20.94
C HIS A 428 14.76 19.59 -22.01
N GLU A 429 15.44 19.70 -23.16
CA GLU A 429 15.51 18.68 -24.21
C GLU A 429 14.13 18.16 -24.69
N PHE A 430 13.19 19.07 -24.93
CA PHE A 430 11.90 18.70 -25.50
C PHE A 430 12.00 18.28 -26.96
N ASN A 431 11.10 17.39 -27.37
CA ASN A 431 10.92 17.09 -28.80
C ASN A 431 10.21 18.27 -29.51
N TRP A 432 10.78 18.74 -30.62
CA TRP A 432 10.23 19.86 -31.39
C TRP A 432 9.34 19.36 -32.50
N HIS A 433 8.33 20.19 -32.86
CA HIS A 433 7.38 19.93 -33.93
C HIS A 433 6.59 18.64 -33.80
N VAL A 434 6.46 18.13 -32.58
CA VAL A 434 5.59 17.01 -32.23
C VAL A 434 4.45 17.49 -31.35
N GLN A 435 3.31 16.79 -31.44
CA GLN A 435 2.13 17.13 -30.68
C GLN A 435 2.02 16.26 -29.46
N TYR A 436 1.96 16.88 -28.31
CA TYR A 436 1.64 16.28 -27.03
C TYR A 436 0.13 16.37 -26.79
N LYS A 437 -0.51 15.26 -26.45
CA LYS A 437 -1.94 15.20 -26.15
C LYS A 437 -2.17 15.05 -24.64
N ASP A 438 -2.98 15.93 -24.07
CA ASP A 438 -3.41 15.82 -22.67
C ASP A 438 -4.40 14.65 -22.50
N VAL A 439 -4.07 13.69 -21.65
CA VAL A 439 -4.93 12.53 -21.40
C VAL A 439 -6.13 12.85 -20.50
N LEU A 440 -6.07 13.98 -19.76
CA LEU A 440 -7.14 14.41 -18.85
C LEU A 440 -8.17 15.31 -19.56
N SER A 441 -7.84 15.80 -20.75
CA SER A 441 -8.73 16.65 -21.55
C SER A 441 -8.49 16.41 -23.05
N SER A 442 -9.10 17.20 -23.89
CA SER A 442 -8.83 17.18 -25.35
C SER A 442 -7.73 18.14 -25.76
N ALA A 443 -7.07 18.83 -24.82
CA ALA A 443 -6.04 19.81 -25.14
C ALA A 443 -4.81 19.15 -25.77
N THR A 444 -4.17 19.90 -26.65
CA THR A 444 -2.90 19.50 -27.29
C THR A 444 -1.90 20.64 -27.19
N GLU A 445 -0.62 20.28 -27.08
CA GLU A 445 0.50 21.22 -27.07
C GLU A 445 1.48 20.84 -28.20
N THR A 446 1.93 21.83 -28.98
CA THR A 446 2.98 21.64 -29.98
C THR A 446 4.14 22.54 -29.63
N ILE A 447 5.27 21.95 -29.31
CA ILE A 447 6.48 22.71 -28.98
C ILE A 447 7.19 23.11 -30.28
N SER A 448 7.17 24.41 -30.61
CA SER A 448 7.73 24.94 -31.84
C SER A 448 8.72 26.11 -31.67
N SER A 449 8.98 26.48 -30.39
CA SER A 449 9.88 27.58 -30.08
C SER A 449 10.75 27.26 -28.86
N ARG A 450 11.87 27.96 -28.71
CA ARG A 450 12.76 27.80 -27.56
C ARG A 450 12.08 28.09 -26.23
N TYR A 451 11.26 29.12 -26.18
CA TYR A 451 10.47 29.45 -24.99
C TYR A 451 9.03 29.10 -25.27
N HIS A 452 8.54 28.09 -24.59
CA HIS A 452 7.17 27.58 -24.68
C HIS A 452 6.44 27.76 -23.34
N THR A 453 5.17 28.19 -23.38
CA THR A 453 4.37 28.39 -22.16
C THR A 453 3.29 27.34 -22.07
N PHE A 454 3.35 26.52 -21.03
CA PHE A 454 2.25 25.62 -20.66
C PHE A 454 1.21 26.39 -19.85
N ASN A 455 -0.02 26.46 -20.35
CA ASN A 455 -1.12 27.10 -19.65
C ASN A 455 -1.87 26.08 -18.80
N LEU A 456 -1.79 26.27 -17.47
CA LEU A 456 -2.41 25.40 -16.48
C LEU A 456 -3.69 26.07 -15.96
N PRO A 457 -4.89 25.57 -16.29
CA PRO A 457 -6.16 26.11 -15.81
C PRO A 457 -6.25 26.10 -14.27
N PRO A 458 -7.19 26.87 -13.70
CA PRO A 458 -7.41 26.86 -12.26
C PRO A 458 -7.70 25.46 -11.70
N ARG A 459 -7.12 25.15 -10.55
CA ARG A 459 -7.44 23.90 -9.81
C ARG A 459 -7.43 22.66 -10.72
N SER A 460 -6.41 22.50 -11.56
CA SER A 460 -6.37 21.44 -12.56
C SER A 460 -4.99 20.82 -12.72
N ALA A 461 -4.97 19.61 -13.27
CA ALA A 461 -3.78 18.97 -13.77
C ALA A 461 -3.84 18.81 -15.30
N ARG A 462 -2.69 18.77 -15.94
CA ARG A 462 -2.46 18.37 -17.32
C ARG A 462 -1.45 17.23 -17.33
N MET A 463 -1.73 16.18 -18.08
CA MET A 463 -0.83 15.04 -18.25
C MET A 463 -0.69 14.77 -19.76
N PHE A 464 0.29 15.44 -20.35
CA PHE A 464 0.54 15.38 -21.77
C PHE A 464 1.44 14.19 -22.12
N LYS A 465 1.09 13.43 -23.15
CA LYS A 465 1.94 12.39 -23.74
C LYS A 465 2.00 12.50 -25.25
N LEU A 466 3.11 11.99 -25.86
CA LEU A 466 3.26 11.79 -27.30
C LEU A 466 2.36 10.68 -27.83
#